data_8518e5369c04693e0a4d934bbcad5b5f
#
_entry.id   8518e5369c04693e0a4d934bbcad5b5f
#
_cell.length_a   1.000
_cell.length_b   1.000
_cell.length_c   1.000
_cell.angle_alpha   90.00
_cell.angle_beta   90.00
_cell.angle_gamma   90.00
#
_symmetry.space_group_name_H-M   'P 1'
#
loop_
_entity.id
_entity.type
_entity.pdbx_description
1 polymer ?
#
loop_
_entity_poly.entity_id
_entity_poly.type
_entity_poly.pdbx_seq_one_letter_code
_entity_poly.pdbx_strand_id
1 'polypeptide(L)'
;MSDYFTIQCNSSIAKDSGETSISFYANIGFFIELAQMFEFNLRKLLCYELSVKEIEQGELTEERITAICSKYDQYYCETYIEKWTLGKLKDETTKLSSLNSEIRDIIKEINDYRILIVHKIFQNNVITNSLNSAETVQEYIDKRLLPMINKASEINK
;
A
#
# COMPACT_ATOMS: atom_id res chain seq x y z
N MET A 1 24.29 -20.83 21.10
CA MET A 1 24.02 -21.53 19.83
C MET A 1 22.81 -20.86 19.24
N SER A 2 22.99 -20.14 18.16
CA SER A 2 21.93 -19.38 17.51
C SER A 2 21.31 -20.30 16.47
N ASP A 3 20.08 -20.74 16.75
CA ASP A 3 19.30 -21.54 15.80
C ASP A 3 18.86 -20.61 14.65
N TYR A 4 19.64 -20.67 13.58
CA TYR A 4 19.21 -20.06 12.32
C TYR A 4 18.04 -20.87 11.77
N PHE A 5 16.85 -20.27 11.75
CA PHE A 5 15.74 -20.78 10.98
C PHE A 5 16.12 -20.74 9.50
N THR A 6 16.52 -21.87 8.96
CA THR A 6 16.67 -22.01 7.53
C THR A 6 15.27 -22.20 6.96
N ILE A 7 14.64 -21.11 6.49
CA ILE A 7 13.43 -21.21 5.69
C ILE A 7 13.85 -21.82 4.35
N GLN A 8 13.62 -23.11 4.17
CA GLN A 8 13.67 -23.73 2.84
C GLN A 8 12.46 -23.22 2.06
N CYS A 9 12.61 -22.08 1.38
CA CYS A 9 11.67 -21.70 0.34
C CYS A 9 11.84 -22.65 -0.82
N ASN A 10 10.96 -23.63 -0.95
CA ASN A 10 10.74 -24.33 -2.21
C ASN A 10 10.08 -23.35 -3.17
N SER A 11 10.87 -22.38 -3.63
CA SER A 11 10.42 -21.39 -4.62
C SER A 11 10.31 -22.11 -5.96
N SER A 12 9.11 -22.17 -6.49
CA SER A 12 8.86 -22.56 -7.88
C SER A 12 9.29 -21.47 -8.87
N ILE A 13 9.77 -20.35 -8.37
CA ILE A 13 10.18 -19.17 -9.14
C ILE A 13 11.69 -19.27 -9.40
N ALA A 14 12.09 -19.25 -10.66
CA ALA A 14 13.45 -19.21 -11.16
C ALA A 14 14.42 -20.18 -10.45
N LYS A 15 14.28 -21.46 -10.74
CA LYS A 15 15.14 -22.52 -10.14
C LYS A 15 16.63 -22.32 -10.38
N ASP A 16 17.04 -21.49 -11.35
CA ASP A 16 18.39 -21.47 -11.89
C ASP A 16 19.22 -20.22 -11.55
N SER A 17 18.68 -19.21 -10.84
CA SER A 17 19.49 -18.06 -10.42
C SER A 17 19.05 -17.50 -9.07
N GLY A 18 19.80 -17.80 -8.02
CA GLY A 18 19.54 -17.29 -6.67
C GLY A 18 19.45 -15.76 -6.62
N GLU A 19 20.24 -15.03 -7.41
CA GLU A 19 20.26 -13.57 -7.43
C GLU A 19 18.96 -12.95 -7.96
N THR A 20 18.41 -13.48 -9.06
CA THR A 20 17.14 -12.97 -9.62
C THR A 20 15.96 -13.24 -8.68
N SER A 21 15.95 -14.40 -8.04
CA SER A 21 14.93 -14.73 -7.04
C SER A 21 15.03 -13.81 -5.82
N ILE A 22 16.23 -13.55 -5.32
CA ILE A 22 16.45 -12.60 -4.21
C ILE A 22 15.99 -11.22 -4.60
N SER A 23 16.35 -10.73 -5.80
CA SER A 23 15.91 -9.45 -6.32
C SER A 23 14.38 -9.36 -6.41
N PHE A 24 13.72 -10.41 -6.89
CA PHE A 24 12.27 -10.47 -6.96
C PHE A 24 11.60 -10.33 -5.59
N TYR A 25 12.03 -11.13 -4.61
CA TYR A 25 11.47 -11.06 -3.26
C TYR A 25 11.79 -9.76 -2.54
N ALA A 26 12.99 -9.19 -2.75
CA ALA A 26 13.36 -7.89 -2.20
C ALA A 26 12.45 -6.77 -2.76
N ASN A 27 12.18 -6.76 -4.06
CA ASN A 27 11.28 -5.78 -4.67
C ASN A 27 9.82 -5.98 -4.22
N ILE A 28 9.34 -7.21 -4.03
CA ILE A 28 8.03 -7.49 -3.43
C ILE A 28 7.97 -6.92 -2.01
N GLY A 29 8.97 -7.19 -1.18
CA GLY A 29 9.06 -6.68 0.18
C GLY A 29 9.02 -5.16 0.22
N PHE A 30 9.79 -4.51 -0.63
CA PHE A 30 9.82 -3.05 -0.75
C PHE A 30 8.47 -2.47 -1.22
N PHE A 31 7.81 -3.10 -2.19
CA PHE A 31 6.47 -2.69 -2.59
C PHE A 31 5.45 -2.82 -1.44
N ILE A 32 5.52 -3.89 -0.65
CA ILE A 32 4.63 -4.08 0.51
C ILE A 32 4.86 -2.98 1.54
N GLU A 33 6.10 -2.62 1.84
CA GLU A 33 6.44 -1.50 2.73
C GLU A 33 5.82 -0.18 2.23
N LEU A 34 6.02 0.15 0.95
CA LEU A 34 5.43 1.36 0.35
C LEU A 34 3.90 1.34 0.40
N ALA A 35 3.27 0.18 0.20
CA ALA A 35 1.81 0.03 0.29
C ALA A 35 1.30 0.22 1.73
N GLN A 36 2.08 -0.18 2.75
CA GLN A 36 1.75 0.09 4.16
C GLN A 36 1.90 1.57 4.52
N MET A 37 2.96 2.23 4.04
CA MET A 37 3.12 3.68 4.18
C MET A 37 1.97 4.42 3.52
N PHE A 38 1.59 3.98 2.33
CA PHE A 38 0.45 4.53 1.61
C PHE A 38 -0.88 4.36 2.37
N GLU A 39 -1.13 3.19 2.93
CA GLU A 39 -2.29 2.93 3.80
C GLU A 39 -2.33 3.89 5.00
N PHE A 40 -1.19 4.12 5.64
CA PHE A 40 -1.07 5.08 6.73
C PHE A 40 -1.37 6.52 6.27
N ASN A 41 -0.85 6.94 5.11
CA ASN A 41 -1.09 8.26 4.55
C ASN A 41 -2.56 8.48 4.16
N LEU A 42 -3.24 7.45 3.63
CA LEU A 42 -4.67 7.52 3.35
C LEU A 42 -5.51 7.69 4.63
N ARG A 43 -5.13 7.03 5.74
CA ARG A 43 -5.78 7.25 7.04
C ARG A 43 -5.64 8.69 7.49
N LYS A 44 -4.44 9.25 7.41
CA LYS A 44 -4.21 10.66 7.78
C LYS A 44 -5.00 11.61 6.91
N LEU A 45 -5.03 11.39 5.60
CA LEU A 45 -5.81 12.21 4.67
C LEU A 45 -7.30 12.20 5.03
N LEU A 46 -7.88 11.03 5.30
CA LEU A 46 -9.29 10.93 5.70
C LEU A 46 -9.56 11.62 7.03
N CYS A 47 -8.68 11.47 8.01
CA CYS A 47 -8.81 12.18 9.29
C CYS A 47 -8.78 13.70 9.09
N TYR A 48 -7.84 14.18 8.26
CA TYR A 48 -7.72 15.59 7.93
C TYR A 48 -9.01 16.13 7.27
N GLU A 49 -9.50 15.46 6.24
CA GLU A 49 -10.72 15.84 5.54
C GLU A 49 -11.96 15.86 6.44
N LEU A 50 -12.06 14.89 7.36
CA LEU A 50 -13.14 14.87 8.35
C LEU A 50 -13.04 16.04 9.33
N SER A 51 -11.83 16.38 9.77
CA SER A 51 -11.59 17.52 10.64
C SER A 51 -11.89 18.84 9.97
N VAL A 52 -11.49 19.02 8.71
CA VAL A 52 -11.83 20.22 7.91
C VAL A 52 -13.34 20.37 7.78
N LYS A 53 -14.06 19.31 7.44
CA LYS A 53 -15.53 19.35 7.36
C LYS A 53 -16.19 19.70 8.69
N GLU A 54 -15.66 19.20 9.80
CA GLU A 54 -16.17 19.55 11.13
C GLU A 54 -15.91 21.02 11.47
N ILE A 55 -14.78 21.57 11.04
CA ILE A 55 -14.45 23.00 11.19
C ILE A 55 -15.41 23.86 10.36
N GLU A 56 -15.67 23.50 9.10
CA GLU A 56 -16.53 24.24 8.18
C GLU A 56 -18.00 24.29 8.61
N GLN A 57 -18.48 23.34 9.42
CA GLN A 57 -19.87 23.23 9.85
C GLN A 57 -20.29 24.15 10.99
N GLY A 58 -19.41 25.02 11.50
CA GLY A 58 -19.77 25.90 12.61
C GLY A 58 -18.86 27.09 12.80
N GLU A 59 -19.10 27.81 13.87
CA GLU A 59 -18.33 29.01 14.21
C GLU A 59 -16.89 28.67 14.56
N LEU A 60 -15.94 29.44 14.02
CA LEU A 60 -14.51 29.26 14.24
C LEU A 60 -14.10 29.91 15.56
N THR A 61 -14.15 29.17 16.66
CA THR A 61 -13.53 29.55 17.93
C THR A 61 -12.24 28.77 18.19
N GLU A 62 -11.31 29.37 18.92
CA GLU A 62 -10.02 28.74 19.26
C GLU A 62 -10.22 27.43 20.04
N GLU A 63 -11.17 27.43 20.99
CA GLU A 63 -11.48 26.23 21.77
C GLU A 63 -12.02 25.11 20.90
N ARG A 64 -12.88 25.44 19.91
CA ARG A 64 -13.43 24.45 18.99
C ARG A 64 -12.37 23.87 18.07
N ILE A 65 -11.51 24.71 17.50
CA ILE A 65 -10.38 24.24 16.66
C ILE A 65 -9.46 23.32 17.46
N THR A 66 -9.11 23.73 18.68
CA THR A 66 -8.27 22.91 19.57
C THR A 66 -8.91 21.56 19.89
N ALA A 67 -10.21 21.53 20.17
CA ALA A 67 -10.97 20.31 20.43
C ALA A 67 -10.98 19.37 19.22
N ILE A 68 -11.20 19.91 17.99
CA ILE A 68 -11.19 19.12 16.75
C ILE A 68 -9.79 18.57 16.46
N CYS A 69 -8.73 19.38 16.63
CA CYS A 69 -7.35 18.92 16.46
C CYS A 69 -6.96 17.82 17.45
N SER A 70 -7.37 17.94 18.72
CA SER A 70 -7.15 16.89 19.73
C SER A 70 -7.90 15.60 19.40
N LYS A 71 -9.13 15.72 18.86
CA LYS A 71 -9.95 14.60 18.40
C LYS A 71 -9.34 13.88 17.19
N TYR A 72 -8.66 14.63 16.33
CA TYR A 72 -8.02 14.12 15.12
C TYR A 72 -7.02 12.99 15.44
N ASP A 73 -6.11 13.21 16.37
CA ASP A 73 -5.07 12.23 16.68
C ASP A 73 -5.60 11.00 17.44
N GLN A 74 -6.49 11.20 18.41
CA GLN A 74 -6.91 10.12 19.30
C GLN A 74 -8.13 9.34 18.79
N TYR A 75 -9.12 9.99 18.25
CA TYR A 75 -10.40 9.35 17.94
C TYR A 75 -10.46 8.79 16.52
N TYR A 76 -9.98 9.53 15.54
CA TYR A 76 -10.09 9.14 14.13
C TYR A 76 -8.97 8.20 13.69
N CYS A 77 -7.72 8.45 14.09
CA CYS A 77 -6.58 7.63 13.69
C CYS A 77 -6.50 6.32 14.48
N GLU A 78 -6.61 6.38 15.82
CA GLU A 78 -6.37 5.21 16.66
C GLU A 78 -7.60 4.32 16.85
N THR A 79 -8.80 4.91 16.94
CA THR A 79 -10.00 4.15 17.34
C THR A 79 -10.92 3.77 16.19
N TYR A 80 -11.05 4.60 15.18
CA TYR A 80 -12.04 4.41 14.12
C TYR A 80 -11.41 3.99 12.79
N ILE A 81 -10.47 4.77 12.26
CA ILE A 81 -9.90 4.56 10.93
C ILE A 81 -8.74 3.55 10.95
N GLU A 82 -8.05 3.37 12.08
CA GLU A 82 -6.96 2.41 12.22
C GLU A 82 -7.38 0.98 11.86
N LYS A 83 -8.63 0.61 12.14
CA LYS A 83 -9.17 -0.72 11.84
C LYS A 83 -9.59 -0.93 10.38
N TRP A 84 -9.55 0.12 9.57
CA TRP A 84 -9.96 0.00 8.19
C TRP A 84 -8.87 -0.65 7.34
N THR A 85 -9.30 -1.60 6.51
CA THR A 85 -8.43 -2.20 5.49
C THR A 85 -8.12 -1.20 4.38
N LEU A 86 -7.04 -1.41 3.64
CA LEU A 86 -6.69 -0.57 2.49
C LEU A 86 -7.82 -0.49 1.46
N GLY A 87 -8.57 -1.58 1.26
CA GLY A 87 -9.75 -1.57 0.37
C GLY A 87 -10.81 -0.56 0.83
N LYS A 88 -11.15 -0.55 2.13
CA LYS A 88 -12.10 0.42 2.67
C LYS A 88 -11.54 1.84 2.64
N LEU A 89 -10.26 2.03 2.95
CA LEU A 89 -9.60 3.34 2.86
C LEU A 89 -9.66 3.87 1.42
N LYS A 90 -9.35 3.04 0.43
CA LYS A 90 -9.48 3.37 -0.99
C LYS A 90 -10.90 3.83 -1.32
N ASP A 91 -11.92 3.06 -0.91
CA ASP A 91 -13.32 3.35 -1.22
C ASP A 91 -13.79 4.69 -0.63
N GLU A 92 -13.35 5.02 0.58
CA GLU A 92 -13.69 6.30 1.21
C GLU A 92 -12.87 7.46 0.65
N THR A 93 -11.56 7.26 0.46
CA THR A 93 -10.68 8.32 -0.07
C THR A 93 -11.05 8.71 -1.50
N THR A 94 -11.40 7.75 -2.35
CA THR A 94 -11.79 8.06 -3.74
C THR A 94 -13.10 8.84 -3.88
N LYS A 95 -13.89 8.95 -2.82
CA LYS A 95 -15.10 9.81 -2.77
C LYS A 95 -14.79 11.27 -2.44
N LEU A 96 -13.58 11.58 -1.97
CA LEU A 96 -13.22 12.95 -1.60
C LEU A 96 -13.20 13.85 -2.82
N SER A 97 -13.91 14.98 -2.73
CA SER A 97 -13.96 15.96 -3.83
C SER A 97 -12.63 16.69 -4.03
N SER A 98 -11.80 16.76 -2.99
CA SER A 98 -10.47 17.37 -3.01
C SER A 98 -9.47 16.63 -3.89
N LEU A 99 -9.70 15.33 -4.18
CA LEU A 99 -8.81 14.52 -5.01
C LEU A 99 -9.17 14.63 -6.49
N ASN A 100 -8.15 14.84 -7.33
CA ASN A 100 -8.29 14.75 -8.78
C ASN A 100 -8.44 13.28 -9.27
N SER A 101 -8.80 13.09 -10.53
CA SER A 101 -9.01 11.76 -11.10
C SER A 101 -7.73 10.93 -11.16
N GLU A 102 -6.61 11.56 -11.46
CA GLU A 102 -5.31 10.88 -11.58
C GLU A 102 -4.89 10.25 -10.25
N ILE A 103 -4.98 10.99 -9.14
CA ILE A 103 -4.69 10.47 -7.80
C ILE A 103 -5.63 9.32 -7.44
N ARG A 104 -6.93 9.45 -7.75
CA ARG A 104 -7.90 8.36 -7.50
C ARG A 104 -7.55 7.08 -8.26
N ASP A 105 -7.07 7.19 -9.48
CA ASP A 105 -6.69 6.04 -10.29
C ASP A 105 -5.40 5.40 -9.75
N ILE A 106 -4.41 6.19 -9.31
CA ILE A 106 -3.21 5.68 -8.64
C ILE A 106 -3.58 4.93 -7.34
N ILE A 107 -4.50 5.47 -6.53
CA ILE A 107 -4.98 4.81 -5.30
C ILE A 107 -5.58 3.43 -5.62
N LYS A 108 -6.39 3.32 -6.67
CA LYS A 108 -6.97 2.04 -7.10
C LYS A 108 -5.89 1.08 -7.57
N GLU A 109 -4.98 1.53 -8.45
CA GLU A 109 -3.90 0.70 -8.97
C GLU A 109 -3.01 0.13 -7.85
N ILE A 110 -2.59 0.93 -6.88
CA ILE A 110 -1.78 0.47 -5.74
C ILE A 110 -2.54 -0.59 -4.93
N ASN A 111 -3.83 -0.34 -4.64
CA ASN A 111 -4.65 -1.32 -3.92
C ASN A 111 -4.77 -2.64 -4.69
N ASP A 112 -5.06 -2.59 -5.99
CA ASP A 112 -5.27 -3.78 -6.82
C ASP A 112 -3.96 -4.57 -6.97
N TYR A 113 -2.82 -3.87 -7.11
CA TYR A 113 -1.53 -4.51 -7.18
C TYR A 113 -1.10 -5.12 -5.84
N ARG A 114 -1.42 -4.46 -4.71
CA ARG A 114 -1.23 -5.04 -3.39
C ARG A 114 -2.03 -6.33 -3.21
N ILE A 115 -3.29 -6.35 -3.63
CA ILE A 115 -4.12 -7.57 -3.61
C ILE A 115 -3.47 -8.67 -4.45
N LEU A 116 -2.98 -8.35 -5.63
CA LEU A 116 -2.27 -9.29 -6.49
C LEU A 116 -1.04 -9.87 -5.79
N ILE A 117 -0.16 -9.01 -5.27
CA ILE A 117 1.10 -9.41 -4.64
C ILE A 117 0.85 -10.21 -3.35
N VAL A 118 -0.01 -9.71 -2.45
CA VAL A 118 -0.18 -10.33 -1.12
C VAL A 118 -1.03 -11.60 -1.18
N HIS A 119 -2.04 -11.65 -2.04
CA HIS A 119 -3.03 -12.73 -2.00
C HIS A 119 -3.04 -13.65 -3.22
N LYS A 120 -2.51 -13.22 -4.36
CA LYS A 120 -2.73 -13.96 -5.61
C LYS A 120 -1.44 -14.39 -6.32
N ILE A 121 -0.30 -13.72 -6.09
CA ILE A 121 0.90 -13.98 -6.90
C ILE A 121 1.35 -15.44 -6.82
N PHE A 122 1.31 -16.03 -5.62
CA PHE A 122 1.69 -17.43 -5.40
C PHE A 122 0.53 -18.42 -5.56
N GLN A 123 -0.72 -17.94 -5.61
CA GLN A 123 -1.90 -18.77 -5.83
C GLN A 123 -2.29 -18.82 -7.32
N ASN A 124 -1.81 -17.88 -8.10
CA ASN A 124 -2.11 -17.81 -9.53
C ASN A 124 -1.10 -18.65 -10.32
N ASN A 125 -1.47 -19.88 -10.63
CA ASN A 125 -0.63 -20.79 -11.41
C ASN A 125 -0.19 -20.22 -12.76
N VAL A 126 -0.94 -19.31 -13.35
CA VAL A 126 -0.56 -18.63 -14.61
C VAL A 126 0.64 -17.73 -14.38
N ILE A 127 0.63 -16.93 -13.29
CA ILE A 127 1.74 -16.03 -12.96
C ILE A 127 2.96 -16.86 -12.55
N THR A 128 2.81 -17.82 -11.64
CA THR A 128 3.94 -18.64 -11.17
C THR A 128 4.53 -19.51 -12.28
N ASN A 129 3.72 -20.02 -13.20
CA ASN A 129 4.21 -20.79 -14.36
C ASN A 129 4.93 -19.89 -15.39
N SER A 130 4.56 -18.60 -15.49
CA SER A 130 5.26 -17.64 -16.34
C SER A 130 6.60 -17.16 -15.77
N LEU A 131 6.80 -17.30 -14.45
CA LEU A 131 8.03 -16.94 -13.75
C LEU A 131 8.98 -18.14 -13.56
N ASN A 132 9.11 -18.97 -14.59
CA ASN A 132 9.83 -20.23 -14.52
C ASN A 132 11.33 -20.12 -14.89
N SER A 133 11.79 -18.98 -15.35
CA SER A 133 13.19 -18.70 -15.67
C SER A 133 13.63 -17.35 -15.09
N ALA A 134 14.94 -17.16 -14.95
CA ALA A 134 15.51 -15.89 -14.50
C ALA A 134 15.12 -14.72 -15.42
N GLU A 135 15.07 -14.97 -16.73
CA GLU A 135 14.70 -13.98 -17.73
C GLU A 135 13.25 -13.51 -17.56
N THR A 136 12.30 -14.43 -17.40
CA THR A 136 10.88 -14.10 -17.20
C THR A 136 10.63 -13.40 -15.87
N VAL A 137 11.39 -13.74 -14.81
CA VAL A 137 11.33 -13.06 -13.52
C VAL A 137 11.87 -11.65 -13.64
N GLN A 138 13.00 -11.45 -14.33
CA GLN A 138 13.58 -10.11 -14.55
C GLN A 138 12.62 -9.24 -15.39
N GLU A 139 12.04 -9.80 -16.42
CA GLU A 139 11.04 -9.10 -17.24
C GLU A 139 9.81 -8.66 -16.40
N TYR A 140 9.35 -9.50 -15.48
CA TYR A 140 8.25 -9.15 -14.57
C TYR A 140 8.65 -8.03 -13.61
N ILE A 141 9.87 -8.09 -13.05
CA ILE A 141 10.41 -7.02 -12.20
C ILE A 141 10.40 -5.70 -12.98
N ASP A 142 10.99 -5.67 -14.16
CA ASP A 142 11.20 -4.45 -14.94
C ASP A 142 9.88 -3.86 -15.46
N LYS A 143 8.98 -4.70 -15.98
CA LYS A 143 7.77 -4.25 -16.66
C LYS A 143 6.55 -4.10 -15.75
N ARG A 144 6.56 -4.70 -14.58
CA ARG A 144 5.40 -4.70 -13.68
C ARG A 144 5.71 -4.18 -12.28
N LEU A 145 6.72 -4.73 -11.63
CA LEU A 145 6.98 -4.47 -10.22
C LEU A 145 7.63 -3.09 -10.01
N LEU A 146 8.69 -2.77 -10.72
CA LEU A 146 9.38 -1.47 -10.62
C LEU A 146 8.48 -0.28 -11.00
N PRO A 147 7.67 -0.30 -12.06
CA PRO A 147 6.71 0.78 -12.33
C PRO A 147 5.74 1.03 -11.17
N MET A 148 5.25 -0.02 -10.51
CA MET A 148 4.36 0.12 -9.36
C MET A 148 5.08 0.61 -8.11
N ILE A 149 6.32 0.17 -7.87
CA ILE A 149 7.19 0.70 -6.82
C ILE A 149 7.40 2.21 -7.00
N ASN A 150 7.70 2.64 -8.22
CA ASN A 150 7.92 4.06 -8.53
C ASN A 150 6.63 4.88 -8.28
N LYS A 151 5.48 4.43 -8.76
CA LYS A 151 4.19 5.09 -8.49
C LYS A 151 3.88 5.18 -6.99
N ALA A 152 4.06 4.08 -6.26
CA ALA A 152 3.84 4.05 -4.82
C ALA A 152 4.83 4.96 -4.06
N SER A 153 6.09 5.03 -4.51
CA SER A 153 7.10 5.92 -3.96
C SER A 153 6.78 7.40 -4.21
N GLU A 154 6.29 7.75 -5.40
CA GLU A 154 5.93 9.12 -5.76
C GLU A 154 4.75 9.65 -4.95
N ILE A 155 3.71 8.84 -4.78
CA ILE A 155 2.50 9.27 -4.04
C ILE A 155 2.73 9.34 -2.53
N ASN A 156 3.79 8.71 -2.02
CA ASN A 156 4.15 8.75 -0.59
C ASN A 156 5.06 9.94 -0.22
N LYS A 157 5.48 10.76 -1.18
CA LYS A 157 6.25 11.99 -0.93
C LYS A 157 5.35 13.14 -0.51
#